data_53fed40b379d08e3f969ed76ed282112
#
_entry.id   53fed40b379d08e3f969ed76ed282112
#
_cell.length_a   1.000
_cell.length_b   1.000
_cell.length_c   1.000
_cell.angle_alpha   90.00
_cell.angle_beta   90.00
_cell.angle_gamma   90.00
#
_symmetry.space_group_name_H-M   'P 1'
#
loop_
_entity.id
_entity.type
_entity.pdbx_description
1 polymer ?
#
loop_
_entity_poly.entity_id
_entity_poly.type
_entity_poly.pdbx_seq_one_letter_code
_entity_poly.pdbx_strand_id
1 'polypeptide(L)' 'MLSGEQIIEKLKRRINATLQQIGDSMITGGVDSMEKYKYMLGQAHAYQIVVQEISNLLKQDEKEQNDGNVIDIKGNTKN' A
#
# COMPACT_ATOMS: atom_id res chain seq x y z
N MET A 1 -18.52 9.47 -9.96
CA MET A 1 -17.10 9.29 -10.32
C MET A 1 -16.24 9.24 -9.07
N LEU A 2 -15.25 8.36 -9.06
CA LEU A 2 -14.36 8.24 -7.91
C LEU A 2 -13.35 9.39 -7.91
N SER A 3 -13.01 9.87 -6.73
CA SER A 3 -11.91 10.81 -6.58
C SER A 3 -10.60 10.08 -6.78
N GLY A 4 -9.51 10.85 -6.94
CA GLY A 4 -8.19 10.24 -7.05
C GLY A 4 -7.84 9.41 -5.84
N GLU A 5 -8.17 9.91 -4.65
CA GLU A 5 -7.90 9.18 -3.42
C GLU A 5 -8.68 7.88 -3.36
N GLN A 6 -9.94 7.90 -3.79
CA GLN A 6 -10.75 6.69 -3.79
C GLN A 6 -10.22 5.66 -4.78
N ILE A 7 -9.70 6.11 -5.91
CA ILE A 7 -9.10 5.21 -6.89
C ILE A 7 -7.86 4.53 -6.30
N ILE A 8 -7.04 5.29 -5.61
CA ILE A 8 -5.82 4.75 -4.99
C ILE A 8 -6.18 3.77 -3.90
N GLU A 9 -7.18 4.08 -3.09
CA GLU A 9 -7.65 3.16 -2.06
C GLU A 9 -8.15 1.85 -2.67
N LYS A 10 -8.87 1.95 -3.78
CA LYS A 10 -9.37 0.78 -4.45
C LYS A 10 -8.24 -0.06 -5.02
N LEU A 11 -7.23 0.60 -5.59
CA LEU A 11 -6.05 -0.09 -6.09
C LEU A 11 -5.34 -0.83 -4.97
N LYS A 12 -5.18 -0.18 -3.83
CA LYS A 12 -4.54 -0.81 -2.68
C LYS A 12 -5.28 -2.08 -2.28
N ARG A 13 -6.61 -2.01 -2.22
CA ARG A 13 -7.40 -3.18 -1.86
C ARG A 13 -7.24 -4.31 -2.86
N ARG A 14 -7.16 -3.98 -4.14
CA ARG A 14 -6.98 -5.00 -5.17
C ARG A 14 -5.62 -5.65 -5.08
N ILE A 15 -4.59 -4.86 -4.80
CA ILE A 15 -3.25 -5.41 -4.65
C ILE A 15 -3.19 -6.31 -3.42
N ASN A 16 -3.84 -5.91 -2.33
CA ASN A 16 -3.89 -6.75 -1.14
C ASN A 16 -4.61 -8.07 -1.41
N ALA A 17 -5.66 -8.05 -2.23
CA ALA A 17 -6.37 -9.26 -2.59
C ALA A 17 -5.46 -10.19 -3.41
N THR A 18 -4.69 -9.62 -4.34
CA THR A 18 -3.74 -10.40 -5.13
C THR A 18 -2.67 -11.01 -4.24
N LEU A 19 -2.18 -10.22 -3.28
CA LEU A 19 -1.18 -10.68 -2.34
C LEU A 19 -1.70 -11.86 -1.53
N GLN A 20 -2.95 -11.78 -1.09
CA GLN A 20 -3.56 -12.87 -0.34
C GLN A 20 -3.72 -14.12 -1.19
N GLN A 21 -4.07 -13.97 -2.46
CA GLN A 21 -4.15 -15.10 -3.37
C GLN A 21 -2.81 -15.80 -3.54
N ILE A 22 -1.74 -15.02 -3.64
CA ILE A 22 -0.39 -15.60 -3.74
C ILE A 22 -0.09 -16.40 -2.48
N GLY A 23 -0.37 -15.82 -1.31
CA GLY A 23 -0.13 -16.50 -0.05
C GLY A 23 -0.94 -17.78 0.07
N ASP A 24 -2.21 -17.73 -0.32
CA ASP A 24 -3.08 -18.90 -0.28
C ASP A 24 -2.54 -20.00 -1.20
N SER A 25 -2.07 -19.64 -2.39
CA SER A 25 -1.50 -20.61 -3.31
C SER A 25 -0.27 -21.28 -2.72
N MET A 26 0.54 -20.52 -2.01
CA MET A 26 1.75 -21.08 -1.38
C MET A 26 1.38 -22.07 -0.28
N ILE A 27 0.31 -21.80 0.44
CA ILE A 27 -0.12 -22.64 1.56
C ILE A 27 -0.83 -23.89 1.06
N THR A 28 -1.65 -23.76 0.01
CA THR A 28 -2.51 -24.86 -0.43
C THR A 28 -1.87 -25.78 -1.44
N GLY A 29 -0.57 -25.66 -1.65
CA GLY A 29 0.12 -26.61 -2.51
C GLY A 29 0.25 -26.20 -3.97
N GLY A 30 0.00 -24.93 -4.26
CA GLY A 30 0.26 -24.43 -5.60
C GLY A 30 1.74 -24.36 -5.92
N VAL A 31 2.59 -24.70 -4.97
CA VAL A 31 4.04 -24.62 -5.10
C VAL A 31 4.59 -26.03 -5.13
N ASP A 32 5.21 -26.40 -6.24
CA ASP A 32 5.74 -27.74 -6.41
C ASP A 32 7.25 -27.75 -6.67
N SER A 33 7.90 -26.61 -6.55
CA SER A 33 9.35 -26.56 -6.75
C SER A 33 9.89 -25.34 -5.99
N MET A 34 11.18 -25.40 -5.72
CA MET A 34 11.85 -24.29 -5.05
C MET A 34 11.88 -23.04 -5.93
N GLU A 35 12.03 -23.24 -7.24
CA GLU A 35 12.04 -22.13 -8.17
C GLU A 35 10.70 -21.38 -8.15
N LYS A 36 9.62 -22.15 -8.18
CA LYS A 36 8.29 -21.57 -8.14
C LYS A 36 8.04 -20.86 -6.82
N TYR A 37 8.51 -21.47 -5.73
CA TYR A 37 8.39 -20.85 -4.40
C TYR A 37 9.09 -19.50 -4.36
N LYS A 38 10.33 -19.46 -4.86
CA LYS A 38 11.09 -18.21 -4.86
C LYS A 38 10.45 -17.15 -5.73
N TYR A 39 9.90 -17.58 -6.88
CA TYR A 39 9.21 -16.65 -7.77
C TYR A 39 7.99 -16.03 -7.08
N MET A 40 7.19 -16.86 -6.46
CA MET A 40 5.98 -16.39 -5.79
C MET A 40 6.33 -15.52 -4.57
N LEU A 41 7.38 -15.88 -3.86
CA LEU A 41 7.84 -15.08 -2.73
C LEU A 41 8.29 -13.69 -3.19
N GLY A 42 9.00 -13.64 -4.33
CA GLY A 42 9.42 -12.38 -4.90
C GLY A 42 8.24 -11.52 -5.32
N GLN A 43 7.22 -12.13 -5.91
CA GLN A 43 6.00 -11.40 -6.27
C GLN A 43 5.32 -10.83 -5.03
N ALA A 44 5.17 -11.66 -4.00
CA ALA A 44 4.54 -11.22 -2.77
C ALA A 44 5.30 -10.07 -2.15
N HIS A 45 6.62 -10.17 -2.14
CA HIS A 45 7.46 -9.12 -1.58
C HIS A 45 7.29 -7.81 -2.34
N ALA A 46 7.27 -7.89 -3.67
CA ALA A 46 7.12 -6.71 -4.50
C ALA A 46 5.76 -6.03 -4.26
N TYR A 47 4.71 -6.83 -4.17
CA TYR A 47 3.38 -6.27 -3.91
C TYR A 47 3.30 -5.65 -2.52
N GLN A 48 3.96 -6.24 -1.53
CA GLN A 48 4.00 -5.65 -0.20
C GLN A 48 4.67 -4.28 -0.22
N ILE A 49 5.74 -4.16 -0.97
CA ILE A 49 6.43 -2.88 -1.10
C ILE A 49 5.50 -1.84 -1.72
N VAL A 50 4.79 -2.22 -2.78
CA VAL A 50 3.88 -1.30 -3.46
C VAL A 50 2.76 -0.85 -2.52
N VAL A 51 2.16 -1.79 -1.78
CA VAL A 51 1.11 -1.45 -0.84
C VAL A 51 1.64 -0.52 0.24
N GLN A 52 2.85 -0.77 0.72
CA GLN A 52 3.46 0.08 1.74
C GLN A 52 3.68 1.50 1.20
N GLU A 53 4.13 1.61 -0.05
CA GLU A 53 4.34 2.92 -0.65
C GLU A 53 3.04 3.67 -0.83
N ILE A 54 1.99 2.97 -1.25
CA ILE A 54 0.67 3.59 -1.36
C ILE A 54 0.21 4.11 -0.01
N SER A 55 0.37 3.29 1.02
CA SER A 55 -0.02 3.70 2.38
C SER A 55 0.77 4.91 2.85
N ASN A 56 2.06 4.93 2.55
CA ASN A 56 2.90 6.06 2.93
C ASN A 56 2.48 7.33 2.22
N LEU A 57 2.16 7.23 0.93
CA LEU A 57 1.73 8.39 0.17
C LEU A 57 0.40 8.94 0.68
N LEU A 58 -0.52 8.06 1.03
CA LEU A 58 -1.80 8.49 1.57
C LEU A 58 -1.62 9.19 2.92
N LYS A 59 -0.76 8.65 3.76
CA LYS A 59 -0.47 9.27 5.05
C LYS A 59 0.21 10.62 4.87
N GLN A 60 1.12 10.70 3.93
CA GLN A 60 1.83 11.94 3.66
C GLN A 60 0.86 13.01 3.18
N ASP A 61 -0.07 12.64 2.31
CA ASP A 61 -1.07 13.57 1.80
C ASP A 61 -1.92 14.09 2.94
N GLU A 62 -2.40 13.20 3.81
CA GLU A 62 -3.18 13.61 4.98
C GLU A 62 -2.39 14.55 5.87
N LYS A 63 -1.13 14.22 6.10
CA LYS A 63 -0.30 15.03 6.98
C LYS A 63 -0.07 16.40 6.38
N GLU A 64 0.16 16.48 5.09
CA GLU A 64 0.38 17.75 4.44
C GLU A 64 -0.86 18.62 4.52
N GLN A 65 -2.04 18.03 4.36
CA GLN A 65 -3.29 18.78 4.50
C GLN A 65 -3.46 19.28 5.91
N ASN A 66 -3.18 18.44 6.89
CA ASN A 66 -3.28 18.84 8.29
C ASN A 66 -2.25 19.89 8.65
N ASP A 67 -1.03 19.72 8.17
CA ASP A 67 0.02 20.69 8.44
C ASP A 67 -0.33 22.04 7.85
N GLY A 68 -0.95 22.05 6.67
CA GLY A 68 -1.40 23.28 6.07
C GLY A 68 -2.41 24.00 6.93
N ASN A 69 -3.35 23.26 7.48
CA ASN A 69 -4.35 23.85 8.37
C ASN A 69 -3.72 24.35 9.65
N VAL A 70 -2.80 23.58 10.17
CA VAL A 70 -2.15 23.93 11.43
C VAL A 70 -1.23 25.13 11.26
N ILE A 71 -0.55 25.18 10.15
CA ILE A 71 0.34 26.30 9.88
C ILE A 71 -0.40 27.62 9.88
N ASP A 72 -1.61 27.63 9.34
CA ASP A 72 -2.42 28.84 9.36
C ASP A 72 -2.61 29.33 10.76
N ILE A 73 -2.72 28.41 11.69
CA ILE A 73 -2.99 28.79 13.07
C ILE A 73 -1.73 29.10 13.82
N LYS A 74 -0.75 28.24 13.67
CA LYS A 74 0.44 28.43 14.42
C LYS A 74 1.56 28.98 13.66
N GLY A 75 1.39 29.24 12.43
CA GLY A 75 2.42 29.84 11.66
C GLY A 75 3.07 30.93 12.44
N ASN A 76 2.41 31.30 13.41
CA ASN A 76 2.88 32.35 14.21
C ASN A 76 3.57 31.88 15.40
N THR A 77 3.18 30.82 15.83
CA THR A 77 3.76 30.42 17.03
C THR A 77 4.88 29.50 16.79
N LYS A 78 5.25 29.30 16.06
CA LYS A 78 6.07 28.34 15.98
C LYS A 78 7.12 28.24 16.18
N ASN A 79 6.70 28.22 16.45
CA ASN A 79 7.14 27.82 16.90
C ASN A 79 7.56 27.45 16.94
#